data_38ea76373bfa4e343bc99f5ae2032116
#
_entry.id   38ea76373bfa4e343bc99f5ae2032116
#
_cell.length_a   1.000
_cell.length_b   1.000
_cell.length_c   1.000
_cell.angle_alpha   90.00
_cell.angle_beta   90.00
_cell.angle_gamma   90.00
#
_symmetry.space_group_name_H-M   'P 1'
#
loop_
_entity.id
_entity.type
_entity.pdbx_description
1 polymer ?
#
loop_
_entity_poly.entity_id
_entity_poly.type
_entity_poly.pdbx_seq_one_letter_code
_entity_poly.pdbx_strand_id
1 'polypeptide(L)'
;MLFRSIALFLGFFPVIVEGPICRWEDVEGTLFKNESVKAENVFKGCYRIIWGLFKKMIIADRLAVLVDKVYVGYESYSGAVIVAAAISYTIQLYMEFSGCMDMVIGSAGLFGIRLPENFSQPFFAKTCTDFWKRWHITLGVWFKDRKSVV
;
A
#
# COMPACT_ATOMS: atom_id res chain seq x y z
N MET A 1 7.58 -24.76 18.84
CA MET A 1 6.71 -23.60 18.59
C MET A 1 7.25 -22.67 17.50
N LEU A 2 8.54 -22.35 17.48
CA LEU A 2 9.17 -21.41 16.53
C LEU A 2 8.91 -21.72 15.04
N PHE A 3 9.08 -22.97 14.60
CA PHE A 3 8.88 -23.37 13.20
C PHE A 3 7.45 -23.11 12.71
N ARG A 4 6.44 -23.43 13.52
CA ARG A 4 5.02 -23.21 13.19
C ARG A 4 4.71 -21.72 13.08
N SER A 5 5.30 -20.91 13.93
CA SER A 5 5.13 -19.45 13.92
C SER A 5 5.77 -18.81 12.70
N ILE A 6 6.98 -19.25 12.33
CA ILE A 6 7.67 -18.79 11.12
C ILE A 6 6.88 -19.18 9.85
N ALA A 7 6.41 -20.45 9.78
CA ALA A 7 5.62 -20.91 8.66
C ALA A 7 4.32 -20.11 8.49
N LEU A 8 3.66 -19.75 9.60
CA LEU A 8 2.44 -18.95 9.58
C LEU A 8 2.72 -17.50 9.17
N PHE A 9 3.83 -16.91 9.58
CA PHE A 9 4.27 -15.59 9.17
C PHE A 9 4.61 -15.55 7.68
N LEU A 10 5.37 -16.52 7.19
CA LEU A 10 5.74 -16.61 5.77
C LEU A 10 4.54 -16.95 4.87
N GLY A 11 3.57 -17.71 5.39
CA GLY A 11 2.34 -18.06 4.69
C GLY A 11 1.19 -17.07 4.88
N PHE A 12 1.42 -15.93 5.52
CA PHE A 12 0.35 -14.95 5.78
C PHE A 12 -0.10 -14.27 4.48
N PHE A 13 -1.16 -14.84 3.92
CA PHE A 13 -1.63 -14.52 2.57
C PHE A 13 -1.83 -13.02 2.25
N PRO A 14 -2.26 -12.13 3.18
CA PRO A 14 -2.47 -10.73 2.81
C PRO A 14 -1.19 -10.01 2.36
N VAL A 15 -0.02 -10.43 2.83
CA VAL A 15 1.27 -9.76 2.51
C VAL A 15 2.11 -10.47 1.45
N ILE A 16 1.70 -11.68 0.99
CA ILE A 16 2.50 -12.50 0.06
C ILE A 16 2.69 -11.83 -1.29
N VAL A 17 1.65 -11.17 -1.82
CA VAL A 17 1.67 -10.63 -3.18
C VAL A 17 2.14 -9.18 -3.21
N GLU A 18 1.47 -8.29 -2.48
CA GLU A 18 1.72 -6.84 -2.50
C GLU A 18 1.59 -6.20 -1.12
N GLY A 19 1.92 -6.91 -0.05
CA GLY A 19 1.79 -6.38 1.31
C GLY A 19 2.91 -5.40 1.67
N PRO A 20 2.72 -4.63 2.75
CA PRO A 20 3.79 -3.85 3.34
C PRO A 20 4.93 -4.77 3.77
N ILE A 21 6.18 -4.31 3.68
CA ILE A 21 7.34 -5.06 4.17
C ILE A 21 7.23 -5.16 5.69
N CYS A 22 6.78 -6.31 6.18
CA CYS A 22 6.56 -6.56 7.59
C CYS A 22 7.77 -7.27 8.19
N ARG A 23 8.19 -6.83 9.36
CA ARG A 23 9.11 -7.59 10.21
C ARG A 23 8.31 -8.50 11.13
N TRP A 24 8.95 -9.54 11.61
CA TRP A 24 8.37 -10.41 12.63
C TRP A 24 7.84 -9.61 13.84
N GLU A 25 8.66 -8.69 14.33
CA GLU A 25 8.36 -7.82 15.49
C GLU A 25 7.09 -6.97 15.28
N ASP A 26 6.79 -6.57 14.04
CA ASP A 26 5.62 -5.73 13.72
C ASP A 26 4.30 -6.50 13.89
N VAL A 27 4.31 -7.82 13.70
CA VAL A 27 3.08 -8.63 13.61
C VAL A 27 2.97 -9.69 14.69
N GLU A 28 4.07 -10.12 15.34
CA GLU A 28 4.05 -11.20 16.34
C GLU A 28 3.06 -10.92 17.48
N GLY A 29 3.00 -9.67 17.93
CA GLY A 29 2.13 -9.23 19.02
C GLY A 29 0.63 -9.34 18.73
N THR A 30 0.23 -9.40 17.43
CA THR A 30 -1.17 -9.52 17.01
C THR A 30 -1.47 -10.85 16.35
N LEU A 31 -0.52 -11.43 15.60
CA LEU A 31 -0.67 -12.68 14.86
C LEU A 31 -0.92 -13.89 15.79
N PHE A 32 -0.38 -13.87 17.01
CA PHE A 32 -0.47 -14.98 17.97
C PHE A 32 -1.39 -14.67 19.16
N LYS A 33 -1.97 -13.48 19.22
CA LYS A 33 -3.02 -13.19 20.19
C LYS A 33 -4.28 -13.92 19.76
N ASN A 34 -4.73 -14.84 20.59
CA ASN A 34 -5.98 -15.57 20.41
C ASN A 34 -7.17 -14.65 20.77
N GLU A 35 -7.22 -13.45 20.18
CA GLU A 35 -8.33 -12.53 20.38
C GLU A 35 -9.48 -12.96 19.46
N SER A 36 -10.67 -13.05 20.02
CA SER A 36 -11.89 -13.27 19.24
C SER A 36 -12.07 -12.14 18.23
N VAL A 37 -12.47 -12.48 17.00
CA VAL A 37 -12.79 -11.51 15.97
C VAL A 37 -13.91 -10.58 16.47
N LYS A 38 -13.60 -9.31 16.69
CA LYS A 38 -14.55 -8.31 17.15
C LYS A 38 -15.31 -7.73 15.95
N ALA A 39 -16.61 -7.55 16.06
CA ALA A 39 -17.44 -6.95 15.02
C ALA A 39 -16.91 -5.57 14.55
N GLU A 40 -16.35 -4.81 15.48
CA GLU A 40 -15.70 -3.53 15.16
C GLU A 40 -14.51 -3.68 14.21
N ASN A 41 -13.67 -4.70 14.40
CA ASN A 41 -12.52 -4.99 13.51
C ASN A 41 -13.00 -5.40 12.12
N VAL A 42 -14.05 -6.22 12.05
CA VAL A 42 -14.68 -6.63 10.79
C VAL A 42 -15.21 -5.42 10.04
N PHE A 43 -15.95 -4.54 10.71
CA PHE A 43 -16.50 -3.34 10.07
C PHE A 43 -15.39 -2.41 9.54
N LYS A 44 -14.38 -2.13 10.37
CA LYS A 44 -13.23 -1.29 9.98
C LYS A 44 -12.43 -1.92 8.82
N GLY A 45 -12.21 -3.23 8.88
CA GLY A 45 -11.52 -3.98 7.84
C GLY A 45 -12.27 -3.95 6.51
N CYS A 46 -13.57 -4.24 6.51
CA CYS A 46 -14.42 -4.15 5.32
C CYS A 46 -14.46 -2.73 4.74
N TYR A 47 -14.64 -1.72 5.59
CA TYR A 47 -14.64 -0.32 5.13
C TYR A 47 -13.32 0.03 4.43
N ARG A 48 -12.19 -0.40 4.99
CA ARG A 48 -10.88 -0.15 4.43
C ARG A 48 -10.66 -0.89 3.10
N ILE A 49 -11.12 -2.13 2.98
CA ILE A 49 -11.09 -2.90 1.73
C ILE A 49 -11.90 -2.20 0.64
N ILE A 50 -13.13 -1.77 0.95
CA ILE A 50 -13.99 -1.04 0.01
C ILE A 50 -13.33 0.26 -0.43
N TRP A 51 -12.69 0.99 0.48
CA TRP A 51 -11.96 2.21 0.16
C TRP A 51 -10.75 1.92 -0.77
N GLY A 52 -10.01 0.84 -0.53
CA GLY A 52 -8.94 0.37 -1.41
C GLY A 52 -9.44 0.02 -2.82
N LEU A 53 -10.54 -0.73 -2.90
CA LEU A 53 -11.20 -1.07 -4.17
C LEU A 53 -11.67 0.19 -4.93
N PHE A 54 -12.23 1.17 -4.22
CA PHE A 54 -12.62 2.45 -4.82
C PHE A 54 -11.41 3.15 -5.46
N LYS A 55 -10.30 3.28 -4.74
CA LYS A 55 -9.06 3.87 -5.27
C LYS A 55 -8.58 3.14 -6.53
N LYS A 56 -8.53 1.80 -6.48
CA LYS A 56 -8.06 0.96 -7.58
C LYS A 56 -8.99 1.04 -8.77
N MET A 57 -10.26 0.66 -8.62
CA MET A 57 -11.18 0.45 -9.75
C MET A 57 -11.77 1.74 -10.32
N ILE A 58 -12.03 2.72 -9.45
CA ILE A 58 -12.73 3.96 -9.87
C ILE A 58 -11.72 5.05 -10.27
N ILE A 59 -10.56 5.12 -9.63
CA ILE A 59 -9.59 6.18 -9.91
C ILE A 59 -8.44 5.63 -10.76
N ALA A 60 -7.68 4.66 -10.26
CA ALA A 60 -6.47 4.20 -10.92
C ALA A 60 -6.74 3.58 -12.28
N ASP A 61 -7.66 2.62 -12.38
CA ASP A 61 -7.96 1.92 -13.64
C ASP A 61 -8.57 2.87 -14.70
N ARG A 62 -9.31 3.91 -14.28
CA ARG A 62 -9.84 4.90 -15.22
C ARG A 62 -8.78 5.85 -15.73
N LEU A 63 -7.86 6.27 -14.86
CA LEU A 63 -6.73 7.09 -15.27
C LEU A 63 -5.77 6.31 -16.16
N ALA A 64 -5.57 5.00 -15.92
CA ALA A 64 -4.72 4.13 -16.73
C ALA A 64 -5.09 4.19 -18.22
N VAL A 65 -6.37 4.04 -18.55
CA VAL A 65 -6.86 4.08 -19.92
C VAL A 65 -6.52 5.40 -20.61
N LEU A 66 -6.64 6.52 -19.89
CA LEU A 66 -6.34 7.85 -20.42
C LEU A 66 -4.84 8.03 -20.62
N VAL A 67 -4.06 7.66 -19.62
CA VAL A 67 -2.60 7.75 -19.63
C VAL A 67 -2.00 6.92 -20.76
N ASP A 68 -2.40 5.65 -20.87
CA ASP A 68 -1.94 4.73 -21.91
C ASP A 68 -2.25 5.27 -23.32
N LYS A 69 -3.46 5.79 -23.54
CA LYS A 69 -3.84 6.38 -24.82
C LYS A 69 -2.94 7.55 -25.21
N VAL A 70 -2.60 8.42 -24.26
CA VAL A 70 -1.74 9.59 -24.55
C VAL A 70 -0.30 9.15 -24.77
N TYR A 71 0.24 8.21 -23.97
CA TYR A 71 1.60 7.77 -24.12
C TYR A 71 1.86 6.93 -25.37
N VAL A 72 0.90 6.10 -25.80
CA VAL A 72 1.02 5.34 -27.04
C VAL A 72 0.97 6.26 -28.27
N GLY A 73 0.16 7.32 -28.23
CA GLY A 73 0.01 8.27 -29.34
C GLY A 73 0.65 9.64 -29.10
N TYR A 74 1.72 9.73 -28.29
CA TYR A 74 2.27 11.00 -27.79
C TYR A 74 2.62 12.01 -28.90
N GLU A 75 3.03 11.55 -30.08
CA GLU A 75 3.36 12.41 -31.22
C GLU A 75 2.17 13.22 -31.75
N SER A 76 0.93 12.73 -31.52
CA SER A 76 -0.31 13.37 -31.98
C SER A 76 -0.86 14.39 -30.98
N TYR A 77 -0.27 14.49 -29.79
CA TYR A 77 -0.78 15.36 -28.72
C TYR A 77 0.11 16.58 -28.48
N SER A 78 -0.52 17.67 -28.04
CA SER A 78 0.22 18.86 -27.63
C SER A 78 0.99 18.62 -26.33
N GLY A 79 2.08 19.36 -26.11
CA GLY A 79 2.90 19.28 -24.91
C GLY A 79 2.09 19.43 -23.60
N ALA A 80 1.05 20.28 -23.61
CA ALA A 80 0.17 20.47 -22.46
C ALA A 80 -0.60 19.18 -22.10
N VAL A 81 -1.04 18.43 -23.11
CA VAL A 81 -1.73 17.13 -22.90
C VAL A 81 -0.76 16.09 -22.32
N ILE A 82 0.48 16.08 -22.82
CA ILE A 82 1.51 15.15 -22.31
C ILE A 82 1.83 15.46 -20.83
N VAL A 83 1.95 16.75 -20.46
CA VAL A 83 2.15 17.14 -19.04
C VAL A 83 0.96 16.74 -18.18
N ALA A 84 -0.28 16.96 -18.67
CA ALA A 84 -1.46 16.52 -17.95
C ALA A 84 -1.51 14.99 -17.77
N ALA A 85 -1.09 14.22 -18.77
CA ALA A 85 -0.98 12.77 -18.69
C ALA A 85 0.09 12.33 -17.66
N ALA A 86 1.22 13.03 -17.56
CA ALA A 86 2.26 12.75 -16.56
C ALA A 86 1.76 13.00 -15.12
N ILE A 87 0.99 14.08 -14.91
CA ILE A 87 0.33 14.34 -13.62
C ILE A 87 -0.69 13.25 -13.31
N SER A 88 -1.51 12.89 -14.29
CA SER A 88 -2.50 11.82 -14.16
C SER A 88 -1.86 10.47 -13.84
N TYR A 89 -0.73 10.14 -14.46
CA TYR A 89 0.06 8.94 -14.15
C TYR A 89 0.56 8.93 -12.70
N THR A 90 1.00 10.08 -12.19
CA THR A 90 1.43 10.18 -10.78
C THR A 90 0.28 9.90 -9.81
N ILE A 91 -0.92 10.42 -10.12
CA ILE A 91 -2.12 10.15 -9.33
C ILE A 91 -2.54 8.68 -9.46
N GLN A 92 -2.53 8.13 -10.66
CA GLN A 92 -2.82 6.72 -10.93
C GLN A 92 -1.93 5.80 -10.11
N LEU A 93 -0.61 5.99 -10.17
CA LEU A 93 0.36 5.18 -9.44
C LEU A 93 0.12 5.20 -7.92
N TYR A 94 -0.17 6.39 -7.38
CA TYR A 94 -0.48 6.53 -5.96
C TYR A 94 -1.78 5.83 -5.58
N MET A 95 -2.84 6.02 -6.36
CA MET A 95 -4.16 5.45 -6.07
C MET A 95 -4.14 3.92 -6.20
N GLU A 96 -3.42 3.40 -7.18
CA GLU A 96 -3.24 1.98 -7.37
C GLU A 96 -2.50 1.35 -6.19
N PHE A 97 -1.31 1.85 -5.88
CA PHE A 97 -0.49 1.27 -4.83
C PHE A 97 -1.09 1.49 -3.43
N SER A 98 -1.58 2.70 -3.11
CA SER A 98 -2.24 2.94 -1.83
C SER A 98 -3.56 2.17 -1.69
N GLY A 99 -4.27 1.94 -2.80
CA GLY A 99 -5.48 1.12 -2.83
C GLY A 99 -5.19 -0.34 -2.50
N CYS A 100 -4.14 -0.93 -3.11
CA CYS A 100 -3.67 -2.28 -2.79
C CYS A 100 -3.26 -2.40 -1.31
N MET A 101 -2.53 -1.40 -0.78
CA MET A 101 -2.16 -1.39 0.63
C MET A 101 -3.39 -1.34 1.56
N ASP A 102 -4.40 -0.54 1.23
CA ASP A 102 -5.64 -0.49 2.01
C ASP A 102 -6.39 -1.82 1.99
N MET A 103 -6.45 -2.52 0.86
CA MET A 103 -7.05 -3.85 0.76
C MET A 103 -6.31 -4.87 1.63
N VAL A 104 -4.98 -4.87 1.58
CA VAL A 104 -4.13 -5.79 2.36
C VAL A 104 -4.27 -5.53 3.86
N ILE A 105 -4.13 -4.28 4.29
CA ILE A 105 -4.23 -3.90 5.71
C ILE A 105 -5.66 -4.13 6.22
N GLY A 106 -6.67 -3.84 5.39
CA GLY A 106 -8.07 -4.12 5.70
C GLY A 106 -8.33 -5.61 5.89
N SER A 107 -7.78 -6.45 4.99
CA SER A 107 -7.90 -7.91 5.08
C SER A 107 -7.25 -8.49 6.34
N ALA A 108 -6.06 -8.02 6.71
CA ALA A 108 -5.42 -8.38 7.97
C ALA A 108 -6.24 -7.90 9.18
N GLY A 109 -6.81 -6.70 9.08
CA GLY A 109 -7.66 -6.11 10.12
C GLY A 109 -8.91 -6.93 10.42
N LEU A 110 -9.48 -7.66 9.45
CA LEU A 110 -10.60 -8.58 9.67
C LEU A 110 -10.27 -9.64 10.73
N PHE A 111 -9.01 -10.07 10.76
CA PHE A 111 -8.50 -11.06 11.71
C PHE A 111 -7.92 -10.42 12.98
N GLY A 112 -8.04 -9.09 13.14
CA GLY A 112 -7.47 -8.36 14.27
C GLY A 112 -5.95 -8.16 14.17
N ILE A 113 -5.33 -8.48 13.03
CA ILE A 113 -3.90 -8.34 12.80
C ILE A 113 -3.62 -6.92 12.31
N ARG A 114 -2.65 -6.27 12.96
CA ARG A 114 -2.24 -4.91 12.60
C ARG A 114 -0.99 -4.97 11.73
N LEU A 115 -1.10 -4.41 10.53
CA LEU A 115 0.01 -4.23 9.61
C LEU A 115 0.49 -2.77 9.62
N PRO A 116 1.78 -2.51 9.34
CA PRO A 116 2.30 -1.16 9.23
C PRO A 116 1.71 -0.42 8.04
N GLU A 117 1.55 0.90 8.20
CA GLU A 117 1.10 1.79 7.12
C GLU A 117 2.23 2.06 6.12
N ASN A 118 1.87 2.10 4.84
CA ASN A 118 2.85 2.37 3.76
C ASN A 118 2.77 3.80 3.22
N PHE A 119 1.65 4.49 3.47
CA PHE A 119 1.42 5.85 2.98
C PHE A 119 0.85 6.75 4.07
N SER A 120 1.39 7.98 4.16
CA SER A 120 0.90 9.02 5.06
C SER A 120 0.84 10.37 4.33
N GLN A 121 -0.16 10.55 3.47
CA GLN A 121 -0.41 11.78 2.71
C GLN A 121 0.88 12.35 2.04
N PRO A 122 1.54 11.61 1.13
CA PRO A 122 2.86 11.98 0.60
C PRO A 122 2.88 13.31 -0.16
N PHE A 123 1.80 13.67 -0.84
CA PHE A 123 1.72 14.90 -1.64
C PHE A 123 1.59 16.18 -0.79
N PHE A 124 1.36 16.07 0.53
CA PHE A 124 1.42 17.19 1.46
C PHE A 124 2.83 17.41 2.07
N ALA A 125 3.82 16.68 1.58
CA ALA A 125 5.20 16.85 2.00
C ALA A 125 5.75 18.22 1.58
N LYS A 126 6.49 18.84 2.48
CA LYS A 126 7.13 20.16 2.23
C LYS A 126 8.53 20.04 1.65
N THR A 127 9.16 18.90 1.77
CA THR A 127 10.52 18.62 1.28
C THR A 127 10.58 17.25 0.65
N CYS A 128 11.58 17.02 -0.22
CA CYS A 128 11.82 15.71 -0.82
C CYS A 128 12.08 14.62 0.26
N THR A 129 12.81 14.97 1.31
CA THR A 129 13.05 14.06 2.44
C THR A 129 11.76 13.73 3.20
N ASP A 130 10.85 14.70 3.38
CA ASP A 130 9.54 14.46 4.00
C ASP A 130 8.65 13.59 3.11
N PHE A 131 8.69 13.79 1.78
CA PHE A 131 7.99 12.96 0.82
C PHE A 131 8.36 11.48 0.98
N TRP A 132 9.64 11.14 1.00
CA TRP A 132 10.12 9.75 1.15
C TRP A 132 9.84 9.14 2.53
N LYS A 133 9.60 9.93 3.55
CA LYS A 133 9.13 9.46 4.87
C LYS A 133 7.64 9.12 4.87
N ARG A 134 6.89 9.56 3.86
CA ARG A 134 5.43 9.39 3.73
C ARG A 134 5.03 8.46 2.59
N TRP A 135 5.94 8.21 1.66
CA TRP A 135 5.79 7.33 0.50
C TRP A 135 6.51 6.02 0.75
N HIS A 136 5.79 4.89 0.60
CA HIS A 136 6.34 3.55 0.78
C HIS A 136 7.19 3.40 2.06
N ILE A 137 6.59 3.73 3.19
CA ILE A 137 7.24 3.91 4.49
C ILE A 137 8.04 2.65 4.88
N THR A 138 7.46 1.46 4.71
CA THR A 138 8.10 0.19 5.10
C THR A 138 9.37 -0.09 4.29
N LEU A 139 9.40 0.27 3.01
CA LEU A 139 10.61 0.19 2.18
C LEU A 139 11.69 1.17 2.67
N GLY A 140 11.28 2.40 3.00
CA GLY A 140 12.19 3.42 3.55
C GLY A 140 12.84 2.96 4.86
N VAL A 141 12.05 2.36 5.75
CA VAL A 141 12.53 1.76 7.01
C VAL A 141 13.50 0.62 6.73
N TRP A 142 13.16 -0.28 5.80
CA TRP A 142 14.01 -1.42 5.42
C TRP A 142 15.38 -0.98 4.87
N PHE A 143 15.43 0.04 3.99
CA PHE A 143 16.68 0.58 3.48
C PHE A 143 17.54 1.23 4.56
N LYS A 144 16.90 1.95 5.50
CA LYS A 144 17.62 2.57 6.61
C LYS A 144 18.27 1.54 7.51
N ASP A 145 17.57 0.46 7.79
CA ASP A 145 18.03 -0.63 8.63
C ASP A 145 19.23 -1.38 8.00
N ARG A 146 19.15 -1.66 6.71
CA ARG A 146 20.26 -2.28 5.97
C ARG A 146 21.53 -1.43 5.97
N LYS A 147 21.41 -0.10 5.96
CA LYS A 147 22.58 0.81 6.03
C LYS A 147 23.21 0.85 7.42
N SER A 148 22.48 0.52 8.47
CA SER A 148 23.03 0.49 9.83
C SER A 148 23.78 -0.80 10.17
N VAL A 149 23.78 -1.80 9.29
CA VAL A 149 24.46 -3.11 9.46
C VAL A 149 25.82 -3.14 8.71
N VAL A 150 26.17 -2.07 7.97
CA VAL A 150 27.48 -1.84 7.34
C VAL A 150 28.20 -0.75 8.08
#